data_f9f4af634b13a8f8a3691365e95bf70c
#
_entry.id   f9f4af634b13a8f8a3691365e95bf70c
#
_cell.length_a   1.000
_cell.length_b   1.000
_cell.length_c   1.000
_cell.angle_alpha   90.00
_cell.angle_beta   90.00
_cell.angle_gamma   90.00
#
_symmetry.space_group_name_H-M   'P 1'
#
loop_
_entity.id
_entity.type
_entity.pdbx_description
1 polymer ?
#
loop_
_entity_poly.entity_id
_entity_poly.type
_entity_poly.pdbx_seq_one_letter_code
_entity_poly.pdbx_strand_id
1 'polypeptide(L)'
;MTKAKKKIDKVTLLTIAVVAVLIITFVVGFIWGLNNVLAMEGTMPPSETVEGLSAAPETKDEAVAFLNKAIDKALKDKPCFESYSEYEIDGDTIETDGSDQLKSSLSYLNEAFTDTLSENAAHENADYFKGFDNLLRKPVITAADVEDFNCGYIYYKCASCGEESEEPLDKCDACGSENPYNMQYRDEYTITLTLKDSDSVVKSNFEPKEGKEAIALMGEETLKKLDVNNLKIDNELLTVTFRVNRLTDEINALEYRRDMSIEADAAFKDVYKDAGKFNTSFNMSKTDFYNFTWPSVVLSDKKMTVEPKKSDNLLATITCDDPLKYDVKWESSDENILTIDNEGYFKAGAEAGEATVTASFDFGGKTYSDTCKVYVRKSVESIKVSDKKLSMNVGETETLSVAVSPKNATVQTVKWFTEDESIATVDENGVVTAVSQGTVKVYALSDDEFYKSTCEVNVK
;
A
#
# COMPACT_ATOMS: atom_id res chain seq x y z
N MET A 1 1.58 -1.04 -77.40
CA MET A 1 1.08 -1.59 -76.11
C MET A 1 1.12 -0.52 -75.05
N THR A 2 0.03 0.17 -74.84
CA THR A 2 -0.14 1.27 -73.86
C THR A 2 -0.52 0.66 -72.51
N LYS A 3 0.37 0.77 -71.52
CA LYS A 3 0.07 0.42 -70.13
C LYS A 3 -0.95 1.40 -69.53
N ALA A 4 -2.16 0.93 -69.32
CA ALA A 4 -3.17 1.70 -68.59
C ALA A 4 -2.71 1.92 -67.13
N LYS A 5 -2.51 3.17 -66.71
CA LYS A 5 -2.34 3.53 -65.30
C LYS A 5 -3.66 3.32 -64.56
N LYS A 6 -3.72 2.30 -63.70
CA LYS A 6 -4.87 2.07 -62.82
C LYS A 6 -4.94 3.24 -61.83
N LYS A 7 -5.99 4.02 -61.89
CA LYS A 7 -6.25 5.13 -60.94
C LYS A 7 -6.71 4.48 -59.62
N ILE A 8 -5.94 4.66 -58.58
CA ILE A 8 -6.31 4.23 -57.23
C ILE A 8 -7.48 5.12 -56.78
N ASP A 9 -8.57 4.51 -56.36
CA ASP A 9 -9.74 5.27 -55.86
C ASP A 9 -9.46 5.89 -54.48
N LYS A 10 -10.28 6.90 -54.11
CA LYS A 10 -10.10 7.63 -52.85
C LYS A 10 -10.21 6.77 -51.58
N VAL A 11 -11.00 5.68 -51.64
CA VAL A 11 -11.18 4.77 -50.52
C VAL A 11 -9.94 3.94 -50.30
N THR A 12 -9.37 3.39 -51.39
CA THR A 12 -8.10 2.65 -51.33
C THR A 12 -6.93 3.52 -50.83
N LEU A 13 -6.92 4.81 -51.25
CA LEU A 13 -5.89 5.75 -50.77
C LEU A 13 -6.05 6.07 -49.27
N LEU A 14 -7.30 6.21 -48.79
CA LEU A 14 -7.61 6.43 -47.37
C LEU A 14 -7.24 5.21 -46.50
N THR A 15 -7.55 4.02 -47.02
CA THR A 15 -7.20 2.76 -46.32
C THR A 15 -5.69 2.60 -46.20
N ILE A 16 -4.91 2.89 -47.24
CA ILE A 16 -3.46 2.88 -47.24
C ILE A 16 -2.91 3.91 -46.23
N ALA A 17 -3.49 5.09 -46.15
CA ALA A 17 -3.07 6.13 -45.20
C ALA A 17 -3.35 5.72 -43.74
N VAL A 18 -4.53 5.13 -43.48
CA VAL A 18 -4.86 4.63 -42.13
C VAL A 18 -3.93 3.48 -41.70
N VAL A 19 -3.66 2.52 -42.59
CA VAL A 19 -2.73 1.43 -42.32
C VAL A 19 -1.30 1.96 -42.11
N ALA A 20 -0.86 2.94 -42.89
CA ALA A 20 0.45 3.57 -42.69
C ALA A 20 0.55 4.29 -41.34
N VAL A 21 -0.50 4.99 -40.88
CA VAL A 21 -0.53 5.63 -39.55
C VAL A 21 -0.50 4.59 -38.45
N LEU A 22 -1.25 3.48 -38.57
CA LEU A 22 -1.23 2.38 -37.59
C LEU A 22 0.14 1.70 -37.53
N ILE A 23 0.83 1.50 -38.66
CA ILE A 23 2.18 0.94 -38.69
C ILE A 23 3.18 1.90 -38.05
N ILE A 24 3.07 3.21 -38.32
CA ILE A 24 3.96 4.22 -37.72
C ILE A 24 3.75 4.28 -36.20
N THR A 25 2.50 4.28 -35.73
CA THR A 25 2.22 4.27 -34.28
C THR A 25 2.70 2.99 -33.60
N PHE A 26 2.58 1.83 -34.28
CA PHE A 26 3.09 0.57 -33.79
C PHE A 26 4.64 0.54 -33.76
N VAL A 27 5.29 1.02 -34.81
CA VAL A 27 6.77 1.11 -34.88
C VAL A 27 7.33 2.11 -33.86
N VAL A 28 6.67 3.26 -33.67
CA VAL A 28 7.08 4.26 -32.64
C VAL A 28 6.87 3.68 -31.24
N GLY A 29 5.76 3.00 -30.99
CA GLY A 29 5.50 2.30 -29.72
C GLY A 29 6.50 1.17 -29.47
N PHE A 30 6.85 0.41 -30.53
CA PHE A 30 7.86 -0.66 -30.45
C PHE A 30 9.28 -0.11 -30.21
N ILE A 31 9.68 0.97 -30.89
CA ILE A 31 10.99 1.60 -30.66
C ILE A 31 11.06 2.23 -29.27
N TRP A 32 9.96 2.81 -28.78
CA TRP A 32 9.88 3.35 -27.41
C TRP A 32 9.94 2.23 -26.37
N GLY A 33 9.26 1.10 -26.61
CA GLY A 33 9.37 -0.12 -25.81
C GLY A 33 10.77 -0.70 -25.81
N LEU A 34 11.42 -0.82 -26.99
CA LEU A 34 12.79 -1.32 -27.11
C LEU A 34 13.82 -0.42 -26.40
N ASN A 35 13.66 0.91 -26.48
CA ASN A 35 14.53 1.84 -25.76
C ASN A 35 14.36 1.74 -24.25
N ASN A 36 13.15 1.43 -23.76
CA ASN A 36 12.91 1.17 -22.34
C ASN A 36 13.49 -0.19 -21.91
N VAL A 37 13.39 -1.23 -22.72
CA VAL A 37 14.01 -2.55 -22.45
C VAL A 37 15.53 -2.48 -22.49
N LEU A 38 16.13 -1.76 -23.46
CA LEU A 38 17.59 -1.56 -23.52
C LEU A 38 18.11 -0.66 -22.37
N ALA A 39 17.26 0.20 -21.80
CA ALA A 39 17.59 0.95 -20.59
C ALA A 39 17.55 0.09 -19.32
N MET A 40 16.94 -1.10 -19.37
CA MET A 40 16.85 -2.04 -18.23
C MET A 40 18.06 -2.98 -18.10
N GLU A 41 18.89 -3.13 -19.17
CA GLU A 41 20.14 -3.87 -19.04
C GLU A 41 21.18 -3.04 -18.28
N GLY A 42 21.16 -3.12 -16.95
CA GLY A 42 22.22 -2.62 -16.07
C GLY A 42 21.95 -1.34 -15.30
N THR A 43 20.71 -0.84 -15.24
CA THR A 43 20.36 0.22 -14.30
C THR A 43 20.00 -0.39 -12.94
N MET A 44 20.71 0.04 -11.89
CA MET A 44 20.19 -0.08 -10.53
C MET A 44 18.71 0.39 -10.51
N PRO A 45 17.85 -0.25 -9.70
CA PRO A 45 16.49 0.23 -9.50
C PRO A 45 16.52 1.75 -9.25
N PRO A 46 15.54 2.52 -9.74
CA PRO A 46 15.46 3.93 -9.43
C PRO A 46 15.59 4.08 -7.93
N SER A 47 16.54 4.89 -7.47
CA SER A 47 16.76 5.09 -6.04
C SER A 47 15.44 5.52 -5.41
N GLU A 48 14.95 4.71 -4.49
CA GLU A 48 13.74 5.03 -3.74
C GLU A 48 14.04 6.27 -2.89
N THR A 49 13.41 7.40 -3.22
CA THR A 49 13.69 8.71 -2.61
C THR A 49 12.68 9.08 -1.52
N VAL A 50 11.99 8.12 -0.92
CA VAL A 50 11.06 8.37 0.17
C VAL A 50 11.85 8.58 1.47
N GLU A 51 11.85 9.80 2.00
CA GLU A 51 12.46 10.10 3.29
C GLU A 51 11.77 9.35 4.43
N GLY A 52 12.55 8.77 5.33
CA GLY A 52 12.04 8.12 6.55
C GLY A 52 11.81 6.61 6.43
N LEU A 53 12.10 5.99 5.29
CA LEU A 53 12.04 4.53 5.18
C LEU A 53 13.08 3.85 6.07
N SER A 54 12.65 2.84 6.81
CA SER A 54 13.58 1.92 7.46
C SER A 54 14.35 1.11 6.41
N ALA A 55 15.66 0.90 6.62
CA ALA A 55 16.45 0.08 5.72
C ALA A 55 16.01 -1.40 5.79
N ALA A 56 16.00 -2.08 4.64
CA ALA A 56 15.78 -3.51 4.60
C ALA A 56 16.90 -4.24 5.36
N PRO A 57 16.59 -5.31 6.13
CA PRO A 57 17.63 -6.11 6.76
C PRO A 57 18.47 -6.83 5.70
N GLU A 58 19.79 -6.75 5.83
CA GLU A 58 20.77 -7.40 4.96
C GLU A 58 21.42 -8.62 5.58
N THR A 59 21.26 -8.77 6.91
CA THR A 59 21.86 -9.85 7.71
C THR A 59 20.82 -10.53 8.60
N LYS A 60 21.12 -11.77 9.04
CA LYS A 60 20.27 -12.52 9.98
C LYS A 60 20.09 -11.79 11.31
N ASP A 61 21.14 -11.13 11.81
CA ASP A 61 21.08 -10.34 13.04
C ASP A 61 20.13 -9.14 12.88
N GLU A 62 20.18 -8.45 11.75
CA GLU A 62 19.28 -7.34 11.45
C GLU A 62 17.82 -7.82 11.27
N ALA A 63 17.60 -8.95 10.59
CA ALA A 63 16.27 -9.51 10.40
C ALA A 63 15.62 -9.91 11.73
N VAL A 64 16.37 -10.56 12.62
CA VAL A 64 15.90 -10.89 13.97
C VAL A 64 15.68 -9.65 14.82
N ALA A 65 16.56 -8.66 14.74
CA ALA A 65 16.38 -7.39 15.44
C ALA A 65 15.14 -6.64 14.94
N PHE A 66 14.86 -6.71 13.63
CA PHE A 66 13.68 -6.10 13.02
C PHE A 66 12.38 -6.76 13.52
N LEU A 67 12.33 -8.11 13.56
CA LEU A 67 11.22 -8.86 14.14
C LEU A 67 10.97 -8.46 15.60
N ASN A 68 12.03 -8.46 16.42
CA ASN A 68 11.91 -8.12 17.83
C ASN A 68 11.40 -6.69 18.04
N LYS A 69 11.93 -5.73 17.27
CA LYS A 69 11.48 -4.32 17.29
C LYS A 69 10.00 -4.19 16.95
N ALA A 70 9.55 -4.86 15.89
CA ALA A 70 8.18 -4.83 15.43
C ALA A 70 7.20 -5.43 16.45
N ILE A 71 7.55 -6.58 17.04
CA ILE A 71 6.76 -7.22 18.11
C ILE A 71 6.75 -6.34 19.36
N ASP A 72 7.89 -5.79 19.79
CA ASP A 72 7.95 -4.92 20.97
C ASP A 72 7.11 -3.64 20.78
N LYS A 73 7.08 -3.09 19.56
CA LYS A 73 6.19 -1.99 19.21
C LYS A 73 4.73 -2.39 19.33
N ALA A 74 4.34 -3.54 18.79
CA ALA A 74 2.98 -4.05 18.90
C ALA A 74 2.57 -4.32 20.35
N LEU A 75 3.42 -4.94 21.17
CA LEU A 75 3.18 -5.19 22.60
C LEU A 75 3.02 -3.89 23.39
N LYS A 76 3.78 -2.84 23.03
CA LYS A 76 3.70 -1.53 23.66
C LYS A 76 2.46 -0.75 23.23
N ASP A 77 2.19 -0.71 21.94
CA ASP A 77 1.19 0.17 21.36
C ASP A 77 -0.18 -0.50 21.26
N LYS A 78 -0.24 -1.84 21.35
CA LYS A 78 -1.45 -2.66 21.41
C LYS A 78 -2.43 -2.36 20.27
N PRO A 79 -2.03 -2.59 19.00
CA PRO A 79 -2.95 -2.47 17.86
C PRO A 79 -4.07 -3.49 17.98
N CYS A 80 -5.09 -3.32 17.17
CA CYS A 80 -6.08 -4.35 16.94
C CYS A 80 -5.43 -5.57 16.34
N PHE A 81 -5.78 -6.79 16.73
CA PHE A 81 -5.30 -7.96 16.04
C PHE A 81 -6.32 -9.10 16.04
N GLU A 82 -6.21 -9.92 15.04
CA GLU A 82 -6.91 -11.17 14.87
C GLU A 82 -5.88 -12.29 14.89
N SER A 83 -6.17 -13.39 15.58
CA SER A 83 -5.31 -14.58 15.54
C SER A 83 -6.13 -15.83 15.30
N TYR A 84 -5.59 -16.71 14.46
CA TYR A 84 -6.16 -18.02 14.19
C TYR A 84 -5.05 -19.02 13.84
N SER A 85 -5.37 -20.31 13.83
CA SER A 85 -4.44 -21.35 13.44
C SER A 85 -5.04 -22.21 12.34
N GLU A 86 -4.21 -22.56 11.37
CA GLU A 86 -4.53 -23.50 10.30
C GLU A 86 -3.69 -24.77 10.46
N TYR A 87 -4.29 -25.90 10.15
CA TYR A 87 -3.65 -27.22 10.20
C TYR A 87 -3.82 -27.89 8.85
N GLU A 88 -2.75 -28.46 8.35
CA GLU A 88 -2.73 -29.22 7.10
C GLU A 88 -2.06 -30.57 7.35
N ILE A 89 -2.77 -31.67 7.06
CA ILE A 89 -2.23 -33.01 7.18
C ILE A 89 -1.89 -33.51 5.77
N ASP A 90 -0.65 -33.95 5.58
CA ASP A 90 -0.24 -34.60 4.35
C ASP A 90 -0.76 -36.05 4.33
N GLY A 91 -1.90 -36.25 3.66
CA GLY A 91 -2.57 -37.53 3.56
C GLY A 91 -1.73 -38.64 2.90
N ASP A 92 -0.79 -38.29 2.04
CA ASP A 92 0.09 -39.23 1.35
C ASP A 92 1.15 -39.82 2.30
N THR A 93 1.41 -39.16 3.42
CA THR A 93 2.40 -39.59 4.44
C THR A 93 1.82 -40.47 5.54
N ILE A 94 0.51 -40.72 5.53
CA ILE A 94 -0.12 -41.53 6.59
C ILE A 94 0.30 -42.97 6.47
N GLU A 95 1.06 -43.42 7.46
CA GLU A 95 1.45 -44.81 7.60
C GLU A 95 0.77 -45.45 8.84
N THR A 96 0.40 -46.69 8.73
CA THR A 96 -0.11 -47.50 9.85
C THR A 96 0.26 -48.93 9.70
N ASP A 97 0.54 -49.63 10.80
CA ASP A 97 0.77 -51.04 10.86
C ASP A 97 -0.54 -51.85 10.90
N GLY A 98 -1.70 -51.17 10.88
CA GLY A 98 -3.00 -51.80 10.86
C GLY A 98 -3.39 -52.43 9.50
N SER A 99 -4.54 -53.12 9.46
CA SER A 99 -5.06 -53.75 8.27
C SER A 99 -5.38 -52.73 7.16
N ASP A 100 -5.47 -53.19 5.87
CA ASP A 100 -5.83 -52.32 4.74
C ASP A 100 -7.22 -51.68 4.92
N GLN A 101 -8.13 -52.33 5.67
CA GLN A 101 -9.41 -51.78 6.03
C GLN A 101 -9.30 -50.64 7.02
N LEU A 102 -8.31 -50.72 7.93
CA LEU A 102 -7.98 -49.62 8.86
C LEU A 102 -7.33 -48.45 8.13
N LYS A 103 -6.42 -48.70 7.18
CA LYS A 103 -5.82 -47.66 6.33
C LYS A 103 -6.88 -46.88 5.54
N SER A 104 -7.85 -47.57 4.95
CA SER A 104 -8.97 -46.96 4.24
C SER A 104 -9.85 -46.13 5.19
N SER A 105 -10.06 -46.59 6.41
CA SER A 105 -10.85 -45.89 7.42
C SER A 105 -10.11 -44.65 7.98
N LEU A 106 -8.78 -44.71 8.12
CA LEU A 106 -7.95 -43.58 8.53
C LEU A 106 -7.86 -42.52 7.43
N SER A 107 -7.81 -42.90 6.18
CA SER A 107 -7.88 -41.98 5.04
C SER A 107 -9.20 -41.18 5.03
N TYR A 108 -10.32 -41.86 5.29
CA TYR A 108 -11.64 -41.22 5.41
C TYR A 108 -11.71 -40.32 6.65
N LEU A 109 -11.13 -40.76 7.78
CA LEU A 109 -11.03 -39.96 9.00
C LEU A 109 -10.12 -38.76 8.78
N ASN A 110 -9.09 -38.86 7.94
CA ASN A 110 -8.21 -37.75 7.62
C ASN A 110 -8.95 -36.61 6.88
N GLU A 111 -9.80 -36.95 5.88
CA GLU A 111 -10.62 -35.96 5.18
C GLU A 111 -11.59 -35.26 6.15
N ALA A 112 -12.31 -36.05 6.96
CA ALA A 112 -13.19 -35.50 8.00
C ALA A 112 -12.45 -34.75 9.10
N PHE A 113 -11.19 -35.08 9.35
CA PHE A 113 -10.32 -34.49 10.37
C PHE A 113 -9.78 -33.14 9.89
N THR A 114 -9.32 -33.05 8.65
CA THR A 114 -8.88 -31.80 8.02
C THR A 114 -10.03 -30.81 7.95
N ASP A 115 -11.23 -31.25 7.54
CA ASP A 115 -12.43 -30.41 7.54
C ASP A 115 -12.78 -29.92 8.95
N THR A 116 -12.73 -30.80 9.96
CA THR A 116 -13.04 -30.43 11.35
C THR A 116 -11.99 -29.49 11.94
N LEU A 117 -10.71 -29.63 11.60
CA LEU A 117 -9.64 -28.75 12.03
C LEU A 117 -9.77 -27.36 11.40
N SER A 118 -10.08 -27.28 10.12
CA SER A 118 -10.30 -26.01 9.43
C SER A 118 -11.56 -25.27 9.89
N GLU A 119 -12.64 -26.00 10.25
CA GLU A 119 -13.85 -25.41 10.83
C GLU A 119 -13.66 -24.92 12.28
N ASN A 120 -12.80 -25.59 13.06
CA ASN A 120 -12.51 -25.23 14.46
C ASN A 120 -11.31 -24.29 14.60
N ALA A 121 -10.67 -23.86 13.51
CA ALA A 121 -9.72 -22.76 13.53
C ALA A 121 -10.46 -21.51 14.03
N ALA A 122 -10.44 -21.30 15.33
CA ALA A 122 -11.18 -20.22 15.96
C ALA A 122 -10.55 -18.88 15.54
N HIS A 123 -11.30 -18.09 14.78
CA HIS A 123 -11.07 -16.67 14.69
C HIS A 123 -11.36 -16.06 16.07
N GLU A 124 -10.34 -15.98 16.90
CA GLU A 124 -10.45 -15.20 18.13
C GLU A 124 -10.16 -13.75 17.77
N ASN A 125 -11.24 -12.97 17.58
CA ASN A 125 -11.13 -11.52 17.68
C ASN A 125 -10.71 -11.22 19.11
N ALA A 126 -9.46 -10.82 19.28
CA ALA A 126 -8.97 -10.42 20.58
C ALA A 126 -9.76 -9.20 21.05
N ASP A 127 -10.45 -9.38 22.17
CA ASP A 127 -11.06 -8.26 22.87
C ASP A 127 -9.92 -7.30 23.26
N TYR A 128 -9.90 -6.08 22.68
CA TYR A 128 -8.82 -5.14 22.78
C TYR A 128 -8.28 -5.05 24.17
N PHE A 129 -6.97 -5.16 24.32
CA PHE A 129 -6.23 -5.07 25.58
C PHE A 129 -6.48 -6.20 26.61
N LYS A 130 -7.51 -7.04 26.46
CA LYS A 130 -7.66 -8.22 27.29
C LYS A 130 -7.00 -9.41 26.64
N GLY A 131 -5.82 -9.76 27.17
CA GLY A 131 -5.10 -10.97 26.74
C GLY A 131 -4.10 -10.76 25.60
N PHE A 132 -3.95 -9.55 25.05
CA PHE A 132 -2.96 -9.26 24.01
C PHE A 132 -1.55 -9.78 24.37
N ASP A 133 -1.06 -9.46 25.58
CA ASP A 133 0.25 -9.88 26.06
C ASP A 133 0.36 -11.41 26.26
N ASN A 134 -0.78 -12.12 26.31
CA ASN A 134 -0.83 -13.58 26.46
C ASN A 134 -1.05 -14.30 25.11
N LEU A 135 -1.62 -13.62 24.14
CA LEU A 135 -1.94 -14.18 22.82
C LEU A 135 -0.79 -13.97 21.83
N LEU A 136 -0.22 -12.76 21.78
CA LEU A 136 0.94 -12.52 20.93
C LEU A 136 2.18 -13.10 21.59
N ARG A 137 2.69 -14.19 21.03
CA ARG A 137 3.93 -14.83 21.46
C ARG A 137 5.12 -14.10 20.86
N LYS A 138 6.01 -13.64 21.73
CA LYS A 138 7.33 -13.17 21.31
C LYS A 138 8.31 -14.33 21.41
N PRO A 139 8.74 -14.91 20.29
CA PRO A 139 9.69 -16.02 20.32
C PRO A 139 11.07 -15.53 20.76
N VAL A 140 11.78 -16.34 21.51
CA VAL A 140 13.18 -16.11 21.83
C VAL A 140 14.02 -16.71 20.70
N ILE A 141 14.23 -15.93 19.63
CA ILE A 141 15.01 -16.30 18.46
C ILE A 141 16.25 -15.42 18.41
N THR A 142 17.39 -16.04 18.12
CA THR A 142 18.67 -15.37 17.87
C THR A 142 19.11 -15.62 16.43
N ALA A 143 20.03 -14.82 15.91
CA ALA A 143 20.58 -15.04 14.57
C ALA A 143 21.28 -16.42 14.42
N ALA A 144 21.73 -17.00 15.52
CA ALA A 144 22.32 -18.34 15.52
C ALA A 144 21.29 -19.44 15.23
N ASP A 145 20.02 -19.21 15.56
CA ASP A 145 18.92 -20.14 15.32
C ASP A 145 18.42 -20.08 13.88
N VAL A 146 18.73 -18.99 13.14
CA VAL A 146 18.29 -18.76 11.77
C VAL A 146 19.24 -19.49 10.79
N GLU A 147 18.68 -20.40 10.00
CA GLU A 147 19.41 -21.06 8.92
C GLU A 147 19.50 -20.16 7.69
N ASP A 148 18.38 -19.57 7.30
CA ASP A 148 18.26 -18.68 6.17
C ASP A 148 17.20 -17.60 6.42
N PHE A 149 17.29 -16.48 5.68
CA PHE A 149 16.25 -15.48 5.68
C PHE A 149 16.07 -14.85 4.29
N ASN A 150 14.86 -14.40 4.03
CA ASN A 150 14.50 -13.63 2.83
C ASN A 150 13.78 -12.35 3.25
N CYS A 151 14.02 -11.26 2.49
CA CYS A 151 13.34 -9.99 2.66
C CYS A 151 12.82 -9.51 1.30
N GLY A 152 11.51 -9.67 1.07
CA GLY A 152 10.83 -9.24 -0.14
C GLY A 152 10.16 -7.87 0.05
N TYR A 153 10.36 -6.95 -0.88
CA TYR A 153 9.67 -5.65 -0.94
C TYR A 153 9.58 -5.12 -2.37
N ILE A 154 10.10 -5.87 -3.32
CA ILE A 154 10.05 -5.58 -4.74
C ILE A 154 9.05 -6.53 -5.37
N TYR A 155 8.25 -6.04 -6.29
CA TYR A 155 7.39 -6.84 -7.13
C TYR A 155 7.33 -6.26 -8.54
N TYR A 156 6.81 -7.04 -9.46
CA TYR A 156 6.70 -6.66 -10.87
C TYR A 156 5.24 -6.60 -11.27
N LYS A 157 4.80 -5.48 -11.85
CA LYS A 157 3.42 -5.27 -12.25
C LYS A 157 3.29 -5.24 -13.76
N CYS A 158 2.40 -6.04 -14.31
CA CYS A 158 2.10 -6.06 -15.73
C CYS A 158 1.47 -4.74 -16.18
N ALA A 159 2.11 -4.04 -17.12
CA ALA A 159 1.62 -2.77 -17.65
C ALA A 159 0.30 -2.90 -18.43
N SER A 160 -0.03 -4.12 -18.93
CA SER A 160 -1.20 -4.35 -19.76
C SER A 160 -2.47 -4.70 -18.96
N CYS A 161 -2.37 -5.48 -17.90
CA CYS A 161 -3.53 -5.94 -17.11
C CYS A 161 -3.43 -5.68 -15.61
N GLY A 162 -2.25 -5.23 -15.11
CA GLY A 162 -2.04 -4.98 -13.71
C GLY A 162 -1.69 -6.20 -12.86
N GLU A 163 -1.56 -7.40 -13.46
CA GLU A 163 -1.14 -8.61 -12.77
C GLU A 163 0.23 -8.43 -12.12
N GLU A 164 0.39 -8.95 -10.90
CA GLU A 164 1.61 -8.84 -10.11
C GLU A 164 2.38 -10.16 -10.12
N SER A 165 3.71 -10.06 -10.09
CA SER A 165 4.64 -11.19 -10.00
C SER A 165 5.82 -10.81 -9.11
N GLU A 166 6.38 -11.78 -8.40
CA GLU A 166 7.60 -11.58 -7.59
C GLU A 166 8.86 -11.53 -8.48
N GLU A 167 8.76 -12.02 -9.72
CA GLU A 167 9.84 -12.00 -10.69
C GLU A 167 9.39 -11.42 -12.04
N PRO A 168 10.29 -10.79 -12.80
CA PRO A 168 9.97 -10.33 -14.15
C PRO A 168 9.84 -11.54 -15.08
N LEU A 169 8.62 -11.85 -15.51
CA LEU A 169 8.36 -12.91 -16.46
C LEU A 169 8.41 -12.39 -17.89
N ASP A 170 8.92 -13.18 -18.82
CA ASP A 170 8.96 -12.85 -20.26
C ASP A 170 7.55 -12.69 -20.84
N LYS A 171 6.56 -13.35 -20.23
CA LYS A 171 5.16 -13.31 -20.63
C LYS A 171 4.25 -13.28 -19.42
N CYS A 172 3.22 -12.46 -19.47
CA CYS A 172 2.20 -12.42 -18.44
C CYS A 172 1.23 -13.61 -18.55
N ASP A 173 1.11 -14.38 -17.47
CA ASP A 173 0.24 -15.56 -17.44
C ASP A 173 -1.25 -15.19 -17.52
N ALA A 174 -1.64 -14.02 -17.00
CA ALA A 174 -3.04 -13.59 -17.01
C ALA A 174 -3.50 -13.04 -18.37
N CYS A 175 -2.69 -12.25 -19.07
CA CYS A 175 -3.10 -11.59 -20.31
C CYS A 175 -2.30 -11.99 -21.54
N GLY A 176 -1.21 -12.72 -21.39
CA GLY A 176 -0.37 -13.21 -22.48
C GLY A 176 0.53 -12.14 -23.12
N SER A 177 0.60 -10.93 -22.58
CA SER A 177 1.51 -9.88 -23.06
C SER A 177 2.97 -10.29 -22.88
N GLU A 178 3.83 -9.95 -23.84
CA GLU A 178 5.26 -10.25 -23.79
C GLU A 178 6.02 -9.08 -23.15
N ASN A 179 6.98 -9.38 -22.25
CA ASN A 179 7.80 -8.44 -21.50
C ASN A 179 7.02 -7.25 -20.87
N PRO A 180 5.90 -7.51 -20.17
CA PRO A 180 5.01 -6.42 -19.77
C PRO A 180 5.29 -5.86 -18.38
N TYR A 181 6.27 -6.38 -17.65
CA TYR A 181 6.43 -6.12 -16.22
C TYR A 181 7.30 -4.90 -15.91
N ASN A 182 6.76 -4.00 -15.08
CA ASN A 182 7.49 -2.88 -14.48
C ASN A 182 7.76 -3.18 -13.01
N MET A 183 8.98 -2.95 -12.57
CA MET A 183 9.36 -3.07 -11.17
C MET A 183 8.63 -2.02 -10.31
N GLN A 184 8.10 -2.45 -9.17
CA GLN A 184 7.43 -1.64 -8.18
C GLN A 184 7.97 -1.97 -6.78
N TYR A 185 7.71 -1.09 -5.83
CA TYR A 185 8.05 -1.30 -4.43
C TYR A 185 6.77 -1.45 -3.61
N ARG A 186 6.74 -2.45 -2.73
CA ARG A 186 5.67 -2.59 -1.73
C ARG A 186 5.88 -1.59 -0.60
N ASP A 187 4.81 -1.19 0.05
CA ASP A 187 4.86 -0.34 1.25
C ASP A 187 5.32 -1.13 2.50
N GLU A 188 5.48 -2.44 2.37
CA GLU A 188 5.85 -3.36 3.42
C GLU A 188 7.08 -4.19 3.05
N TYR A 189 7.88 -4.52 4.06
CA TYR A 189 8.80 -5.65 4.00
C TYR A 189 8.06 -6.93 4.35
N THR A 190 8.20 -7.97 3.54
CA THR A 190 7.85 -9.35 3.88
C THR A 190 9.15 -10.08 4.19
N ILE A 191 9.35 -10.42 5.45
CA ILE A 191 10.57 -11.06 5.94
C ILE A 191 10.22 -12.46 6.41
N THR A 192 10.91 -13.46 5.87
CA THR A 192 10.78 -14.87 6.29
C THR A 192 12.10 -15.35 6.88
N LEU A 193 12.05 -15.84 8.10
CA LEU A 193 13.15 -16.51 8.78
C LEU A 193 12.91 -18.02 8.73
N THR A 194 13.85 -18.77 8.19
CA THR A 194 13.87 -20.23 8.27
C THR A 194 14.79 -20.64 9.42
N LEU A 195 14.24 -21.33 10.42
CA LEU A 195 15.01 -21.72 11.59
C LEU A 195 15.65 -23.09 11.36
N LYS A 196 16.85 -23.25 11.89
CA LYS A 196 17.50 -24.55 11.95
C LYS A 196 16.65 -25.50 12.78
N ASP A 197 16.76 -26.79 12.46
CA ASP A 197 16.18 -27.85 13.26
C ASP A 197 16.46 -27.57 14.75
N SER A 198 15.42 -27.11 15.42
CA SER A 198 15.58 -26.56 16.74
C SER A 198 14.45 -27.01 17.64
N ASP A 199 14.46 -28.29 17.95
CA ASP A 199 13.72 -28.82 19.09
C ASP A 199 13.78 -27.85 20.28
N SER A 200 14.93 -27.16 20.49
CA SER A 200 15.10 -26.19 21.56
C SER A 200 14.31 -24.92 21.39
N VAL A 201 14.23 -24.34 20.19
CA VAL A 201 13.46 -23.11 19.91
C VAL A 201 11.98 -23.41 19.95
N VAL A 202 11.54 -24.50 19.33
CA VAL A 202 10.15 -24.94 19.37
C VAL A 202 9.74 -25.30 20.78
N LYS A 203 10.53 -26.10 21.51
CA LYS A 203 10.27 -26.50 22.91
C LYS A 203 10.17 -25.30 23.84
N SER A 204 11.03 -24.30 23.69
CA SER A 204 11.00 -23.13 24.56
C SER A 204 9.85 -22.17 24.26
N ASN A 205 9.40 -22.06 23.01
CA ASN A 205 8.41 -21.08 22.58
C ASN A 205 7.01 -21.65 22.36
N PHE A 206 6.89 -22.91 21.95
CA PHE A 206 5.63 -23.49 21.48
C PHE A 206 5.19 -24.77 22.23
N GLU A 207 6.08 -25.47 22.96
CA GLU A 207 5.69 -26.61 23.79
C GLU A 207 5.38 -26.20 25.25
N PRO A 208 4.52 -26.95 25.98
CA PRO A 208 4.08 -28.35 25.83
C PRO A 208 2.59 -28.49 25.44
N LYS A 209 1.94 -27.51 24.92
CA LYS A 209 0.47 -27.53 24.72
C LYS A 209 0.03 -28.28 23.46
N GLU A 210 0.85 -28.33 22.43
CA GLU A 210 0.44 -28.61 21.07
C GLU A 210 0.04 -30.04 20.79
N GLY A 211 0.74 -31.02 21.32
CA GLY A 211 0.32 -32.41 21.22
C GLY A 211 -1.02 -32.68 21.91
N LYS A 212 -1.34 -31.96 22.98
CA LYS A 212 -2.63 -32.02 23.65
C LYS A 212 -3.69 -31.23 22.91
N GLU A 213 -3.32 -30.11 22.31
CA GLU A 213 -4.21 -29.29 21.47
C GLU A 213 -4.55 -30.02 20.18
N ALA A 214 -3.57 -30.61 19.47
CA ALA A 214 -3.83 -31.43 18.30
C ALA A 214 -4.77 -32.61 18.60
N ILE A 215 -4.55 -33.29 19.74
CA ILE A 215 -5.44 -34.35 20.19
C ILE A 215 -6.82 -33.79 20.54
N ALA A 216 -6.91 -32.63 21.20
CA ALA A 216 -8.17 -32.01 21.57
C ALA A 216 -8.97 -31.57 20.31
N LEU A 217 -8.29 -31.11 19.27
CA LEU A 217 -8.89 -30.75 17.99
C LEU A 217 -9.49 -31.94 17.24
N MET A 218 -9.05 -33.18 17.55
CA MET A 218 -9.70 -34.40 17.03
C MET A 218 -11.18 -34.51 17.42
N GLY A 219 -11.62 -33.68 18.34
CA GLY A 219 -13.01 -33.62 18.81
C GLY A 219 -13.34 -34.69 19.83
N GLU A 220 -14.22 -34.37 20.77
CA GLU A 220 -14.65 -35.27 21.83
C GLU A 220 -15.20 -36.61 21.32
N GLU A 221 -15.90 -36.62 20.19
CA GLU A 221 -16.49 -37.83 19.64
C GLU A 221 -15.43 -38.83 19.13
N THR A 222 -14.33 -38.34 18.53
CA THR A 222 -13.20 -39.16 18.12
C THR A 222 -12.43 -39.68 19.35
N LEU A 223 -12.14 -38.82 20.32
CA LEU A 223 -11.44 -39.17 21.56
C LEU A 223 -12.26 -40.10 22.45
N LYS A 224 -13.59 -40.13 22.32
CA LYS A 224 -14.41 -41.18 22.96
C LYS A 224 -14.18 -42.54 22.36
N LYS A 225 -13.75 -42.64 21.10
CA LYS A 225 -13.57 -43.89 20.35
C LYS A 225 -12.12 -44.38 20.30
N LEU A 226 -11.16 -43.48 20.50
CA LEU A 226 -9.74 -43.73 20.41
C LEU A 226 -9.01 -43.42 21.75
N ASP A 227 -8.12 -44.28 22.16
CA ASP A 227 -7.06 -43.98 23.12
C ASP A 227 -5.78 -43.71 22.34
N VAL A 228 -5.24 -42.51 22.46
CA VAL A 228 -3.95 -42.15 21.89
C VAL A 228 -2.89 -42.16 22.99
N ASN A 229 -1.84 -42.93 22.77
CA ASN A 229 -0.73 -43.11 23.70
C ASN A 229 0.59 -42.91 22.95
N ASN A 230 1.66 -42.67 23.71
CA ASN A 230 3.03 -42.56 23.18
C ASN A 230 3.12 -41.54 22.01
N LEU A 231 2.41 -40.43 22.12
CA LEU A 231 2.47 -39.37 21.15
C LEU A 231 3.89 -38.79 21.10
N LYS A 232 4.51 -38.85 19.93
CA LYS A 232 5.80 -38.27 19.64
C LYS A 232 5.59 -37.23 18.51
N ILE A 233 6.13 -36.06 18.72
CA ILE A 233 6.11 -34.97 17.74
C ILE A 233 7.54 -34.56 17.47
N ASP A 234 7.98 -34.72 16.25
CA ASP A 234 9.29 -34.26 15.79
C ASP A 234 9.06 -33.04 14.89
N ASN A 235 9.58 -31.87 15.25
CA ASN A 235 9.45 -30.65 14.47
C ASN A 235 10.56 -30.64 13.41
N GLU A 236 10.16 -30.63 12.14
CA GLU A 236 11.10 -30.69 11.00
C GLU A 236 11.52 -29.29 10.55
N LEU A 237 10.59 -28.34 10.51
CA LEU A 237 10.83 -26.99 10.06
C LEU A 237 10.02 -26.00 10.88
N LEU A 238 10.61 -24.87 11.18
CA LEU A 238 9.93 -23.68 11.67
C LEU A 238 10.28 -22.49 10.79
N THR A 239 9.27 -21.87 10.21
CA THR A 239 9.42 -20.57 9.53
C THR A 239 8.65 -19.50 10.27
N VAL A 240 9.23 -18.30 10.32
CA VAL A 240 8.59 -17.10 10.88
C VAL A 240 8.52 -16.08 9.77
N THR A 241 7.32 -15.82 9.27
CA THR A 241 7.08 -14.80 8.24
C THR A 241 6.37 -13.61 8.87
N PHE A 242 6.88 -12.42 8.62
CA PHE A 242 6.24 -11.21 9.13
C PHE A 242 6.29 -10.07 8.11
N ARG A 243 5.23 -9.25 8.14
CA ARG A 243 5.10 -8.07 7.28
C ARG A 243 5.15 -6.82 8.11
N VAL A 244 6.01 -5.88 7.73
CA VAL A 244 6.25 -4.64 8.47
C VAL A 244 6.19 -3.45 7.54
N ASN A 245 5.42 -2.44 7.91
CA ASN A 245 5.34 -1.19 7.18
C ASN A 245 6.70 -0.48 7.18
N ARG A 246 7.17 -0.09 6.01
CA ARG A 246 8.52 0.45 5.78
C ARG A 246 8.73 1.85 6.34
N LEU A 247 7.64 2.62 6.53
CA LEU A 247 7.68 3.97 7.07
C LEU A 247 7.49 4.02 8.59
N THR A 248 6.63 3.15 9.13
CA THR A 248 6.20 3.24 10.53
C THR A 248 6.81 2.16 11.42
N ASP A 249 7.47 1.16 10.85
CA ASP A 249 7.93 -0.08 11.52
C ASP A 249 6.80 -0.85 12.22
N GLU A 250 5.57 -0.68 11.76
CA GLU A 250 4.39 -1.36 12.29
C GLU A 250 4.25 -2.73 11.66
N ILE A 251 4.15 -3.76 12.51
CA ILE A 251 3.90 -5.11 12.04
C ILE A 251 2.43 -5.24 11.61
N ASN A 252 2.19 -5.73 10.40
CA ASN A 252 0.84 -5.90 9.85
C ASN A 252 0.42 -7.37 9.83
N ALA A 253 1.39 -8.30 9.76
CA ALA A 253 1.13 -9.72 9.89
C ALA A 253 2.34 -10.44 10.50
N LEU A 254 2.06 -11.54 11.19
CA LEU A 254 3.06 -12.45 11.74
C LEU A 254 2.52 -13.87 11.63
N GLU A 255 3.33 -14.76 11.10
CA GLU A 255 2.99 -16.15 10.85
C GLU A 255 4.09 -17.04 11.43
N TYR A 256 3.69 -18.07 12.17
CA TYR A 256 4.56 -19.15 12.61
C TYR A 256 4.11 -20.44 11.96
N ARG A 257 4.83 -20.91 10.94
CA ARG A 257 4.56 -22.20 10.30
C ARG A 257 5.52 -23.24 10.84
N ARG A 258 4.98 -24.36 11.27
CA ARG A 258 5.71 -25.53 11.71
C ARG A 258 5.33 -26.73 10.89
N ASP A 259 6.30 -27.42 10.34
CA ASP A 259 6.13 -28.70 9.71
C ASP A 259 6.61 -29.77 10.71
N MET A 260 5.78 -30.78 10.93
CA MET A 260 5.95 -31.75 12.01
C MET A 260 5.71 -33.17 11.50
N SER A 261 6.48 -34.10 12.00
CA SER A 261 6.20 -35.52 11.88
C SER A 261 5.62 -36.04 13.21
N ILE A 262 4.52 -36.77 13.12
CA ILE A 262 3.78 -37.26 14.29
C ILE A 262 3.77 -38.76 14.27
N GLU A 263 4.16 -39.35 15.40
CA GLU A 263 4.01 -40.80 15.67
C GLU A 263 3.13 -41.00 16.91
N ALA A 264 2.21 -41.92 16.85
CA ALA A 264 1.33 -42.24 17.98
C ALA A 264 0.91 -43.71 18.00
N ASP A 265 0.85 -44.28 19.21
CA ASP A 265 0.11 -45.51 19.43
C ASP A 265 -1.34 -45.21 19.69
N ALA A 266 -2.23 -45.83 18.95
CA ALA A 266 -3.67 -45.67 19.11
C ALA A 266 -4.37 -47.02 19.36
N ALA A 267 -5.46 -46.99 20.11
CA ALA A 267 -6.27 -48.16 20.37
C ALA A 267 -7.76 -47.75 20.30
N PHE A 268 -8.55 -48.57 19.65
CA PHE A 268 -9.99 -48.38 19.65
C PHE A 268 -10.61 -48.72 21.01
N LYS A 269 -11.61 -47.97 21.41
CA LYS A 269 -12.41 -48.18 22.63
C LYS A 269 -13.71 -48.89 22.32
N ASP A 270 -14.37 -49.37 23.34
CA ASP A 270 -15.75 -49.87 23.35
C ASP A 270 -16.03 -50.94 22.27
N VAL A 271 -17.02 -50.66 21.42
CA VAL A 271 -17.50 -51.59 20.39
C VAL A 271 -16.47 -51.88 19.28
N TYR A 272 -15.47 -51.02 19.14
CA TYR A 272 -14.38 -51.17 18.15
C TYR A 272 -13.13 -51.82 18.75
N LYS A 273 -13.15 -52.19 20.01
CA LYS A 273 -12.01 -52.72 20.76
C LYS A 273 -11.34 -53.92 20.09
N ASP A 274 -12.11 -54.72 19.33
CA ASP A 274 -11.61 -55.87 18.59
C ASP A 274 -10.74 -55.51 17.35
N ALA A 275 -10.77 -54.24 16.91
CA ALA A 275 -9.85 -53.76 15.89
C ALA A 275 -8.41 -53.61 16.36
N GLY A 276 -8.19 -53.69 17.68
CA GLY A 276 -6.87 -53.80 18.31
C GLY A 276 -6.17 -52.43 18.48
N LYS A 277 -4.86 -52.56 18.66
CA LYS A 277 -3.92 -51.45 18.75
C LYS A 277 -3.21 -51.27 17.42
N PHE A 278 -2.86 -50.07 17.08
CA PHE A 278 -2.08 -49.78 15.88
C PHE A 278 -1.14 -48.61 16.15
N ASN A 279 -0.01 -48.58 15.47
CA ASN A 279 0.87 -47.43 15.41
C ASN A 279 0.47 -46.63 14.14
N THR A 280 0.50 -45.31 14.22
CA THR A 280 0.29 -44.44 13.07
C THR A 280 1.30 -43.31 13.06
N SER A 281 1.78 -42.98 11.88
CA SER A 281 2.60 -41.79 11.64
C SER A 281 2.08 -40.99 10.45
N PHE A 282 2.27 -39.69 10.49
CA PHE A 282 1.91 -38.79 9.41
C PHE A 282 2.63 -37.45 9.58
N ASN A 283 2.74 -36.71 8.49
CA ASN A 283 3.24 -35.35 8.50
C ASN A 283 2.09 -34.36 8.53
N MET A 284 2.28 -33.28 9.25
CA MET A 284 1.34 -32.17 9.28
C MET A 284 2.08 -30.84 9.39
N SER A 285 1.46 -29.79 8.90
CA SER A 285 1.87 -28.43 9.20
C SER A 285 0.82 -27.72 10.05
N LYS A 286 1.30 -26.81 10.90
CA LYS A 286 0.48 -25.88 11.66
C LYS A 286 0.99 -24.48 11.41
N THR A 287 0.09 -23.58 11.01
CA THR A 287 0.41 -22.16 10.86
C THR A 287 -0.44 -21.34 11.82
N ASP A 288 0.23 -20.60 12.71
CA ASP A 288 -0.41 -19.63 13.59
C ASP A 288 -0.30 -18.25 12.95
N PHE A 289 -1.43 -17.62 12.69
CA PHE A 289 -1.55 -16.31 12.06
C PHE A 289 -1.90 -15.23 13.07
N TYR A 290 -1.27 -14.07 12.93
CA TYR A 290 -1.58 -12.84 13.64
C TYR A 290 -1.65 -11.70 12.64
N ASN A 291 -2.83 -11.13 12.44
CA ASN A 291 -3.05 -9.97 11.58
C ASN A 291 -3.30 -8.73 12.43
N PHE A 292 -2.56 -7.66 12.19
CA PHE A 292 -2.61 -6.45 12.98
C PHE A 292 -3.29 -5.31 12.20
N THR A 293 -4.17 -4.59 12.87
CA THR A 293 -4.80 -3.38 12.36
C THR A 293 -4.42 -2.22 13.27
N TRP A 294 -3.63 -1.28 12.76
CA TRP A 294 -3.19 -0.12 13.51
C TRP A 294 -4.27 0.95 13.50
N PRO A 295 -4.73 1.40 14.68
CA PRO A 295 -5.74 2.45 14.74
C PRO A 295 -5.24 3.72 14.10
N SER A 296 -6.04 4.30 13.22
CA SER A 296 -5.72 5.56 12.56
C SER A 296 -6.99 6.32 12.16
N VAL A 297 -6.84 7.62 11.96
CA VAL A 297 -7.83 8.45 11.27
C VAL A 297 -7.13 9.15 10.11
N VAL A 298 -7.77 9.16 8.96
CA VAL A 298 -7.23 9.79 7.75
C VAL A 298 -8.28 10.70 7.15
N LEU A 299 -7.91 11.96 6.91
CA LEU A 299 -8.76 12.94 6.23
C LEU A 299 -8.66 12.81 4.71
N SER A 300 -9.79 13.04 4.03
CA SER A 300 -9.88 13.04 2.55
C SER A 300 -8.88 14.00 1.91
N ASP A 301 -8.57 15.09 2.59
CA ASP A 301 -7.70 16.14 2.08
C ASP A 301 -6.73 16.64 3.16
N LYS A 302 -5.50 16.93 2.78
CA LYS A 302 -4.48 17.55 3.65
C LYS A 302 -4.45 19.07 3.54
N LYS A 303 -5.02 19.58 2.45
CA LYS A 303 -5.04 20.99 2.13
C LYS A 303 -6.24 21.33 1.27
N MET A 304 -7.02 22.34 1.66
CA MET A 304 -8.17 22.84 0.93
C MET A 304 -8.13 24.37 0.78
N THR A 305 -8.82 24.87 -0.22
CA THR A 305 -9.06 26.31 -0.36
C THR A 305 -10.55 26.53 -0.55
N VAL A 306 -11.12 27.45 0.22
CA VAL A 306 -12.55 27.78 0.17
C VAL A 306 -12.73 29.29 0.14
N GLU A 307 -13.77 29.77 -0.53
CA GLU A 307 -14.12 31.19 -0.53
C GLU A 307 -14.79 31.60 0.80
N PRO A 308 -14.63 32.88 1.21
CA PRO A 308 -15.32 33.40 2.37
C PRO A 308 -16.84 33.15 2.32
N LYS A 309 -17.41 32.75 3.46
CA LYS A 309 -18.84 32.42 3.66
C LYS A 309 -19.35 31.20 2.89
N LYS A 310 -18.47 30.45 2.22
CA LYS A 310 -18.81 29.17 1.61
C LYS A 310 -18.63 28.03 2.59
N SER A 311 -19.27 26.94 2.30
CA SER A 311 -19.19 25.69 3.08
C SER A 311 -18.70 24.58 2.17
N ASP A 312 -18.03 23.62 2.79
CA ASP A 312 -17.58 22.37 2.17
C ASP A 312 -17.52 21.30 3.25
N ASN A 313 -17.03 20.11 2.95
CA ASN A 313 -16.90 19.03 3.93
C ASN A 313 -15.55 18.32 3.81
N LEU A 314 -15.08 17.80 4.92
CA LEU A 314 -13.99 16.86 5.04
C LEU A 314 -14.56 15.51 5.48
N LEU A 315 -14.05 14.45 4.89
CA LEU A 315 -14.37 13.09 5.33
C LEU A 315 -13.21 12.55 6.16
N ALA A 316 -13.54 11.93 7.28
CA ALA A 316 -12.58 11.19 8.10
C ALA A 316 -12.85 9.70 7.96
N THR A 317 -11.80 8.94 7.64
CA THR A 317 -11.86 7.47 7.65
C THR A 317 -11.10 6.98 8.87
N ILE A 318 -11.80 6.24 9.76
CA ILE A 318 -11.20 5.57 10.90
C ILE A 318 -10.82 4.15 10.50
N THR A 319 -9.65 3.72 10.90
CA THR A 319 -9.22 2.32 10.87
C THR A 319 -9.08 1.82 12.31
N CYS A 320 -9.84 0.81 12.67
CA CYS A 320 -9.79 0.12 13.97
C CYS A 320 -10.63 -1.17 13.86
N ASP A 321 -10.92 -1.83 14.99
CA ASP A 321 -11.71 -3.07 15.07
C ASP A 321 -13.14 -2.93 14.53
N ASP A 322 -13.83 -1.89 14.98
CA ASP A 322 -15.20 -1.58 14.58
C ASP A 322 -15.36 -0.06 14.46
N PRO A 323 -15.08 0.51 13.28
CA PRO A 323 -15.12 1.96 13.06
C PRO A 323 -16.45 2.61 13.43
N LEU A 324 -17.56 1.83 13.42
CA LEU A 324 -18.90 2.35 13.75
C LEU A 324 -19.13 2.58 15.25
N LYS A 325 -18.24 2.09 16.10
CA LYS A 325 -18.30 2.30 17.56
C LYS A 325 -17.70 3.61 18.03
N TYR A 326 -16.95 4.31 17.17
CA TYR A 326 -16.16 5.47 17.56
C TYR A 326 -16.63 6.73 16.86
N ASP A 327 -16.84 7.78 17.64
CA ASP A 327 -17.19 9.09 17.12
C ASP A 327 -15.91 9.88 16.79
N VAL A 328 -15.92 10.53 15.63
CA VAL A 328 -14.88 11.48 15.25
C VAL A 328 -15.15 12.81 15.90
N LYS A 329 -14.16 13.33 16.62
CA LYS A 329 -14.16 14.69 17.16
C LYS A 329 -13.50 15.60 16.15
N TRP A 330 -14.16 16.72 15.86
CA TRP A 330 -13.70 17.71 14.94
C TRP A 330 -13.38 19.02 15.65
N GLU A 331 -12.26 19.63 15.32
CA GLU A 331 -11.83 20.89 15.88
C GLU A 331 -11.25 21.80 14.79
N SER A 332 -11.53 23.10 14.89
CA SER A 332 -10.89 24.13 14.10
C SER A 332 -9.92 24.93 14.98
N SER A 333 -8.73 25.20 14.47
CA SER A 333 -7.74 26.01 15.19
C SER A 333 -8.15 27.49 15.32
N ASP A 334 -9.09 27.98 14.49
CA ASP A 334 -9.65 29.34 14.56
C ASP A 334 -11.09 29.35 14.02
N GLU A 335 -12.04 29.38 14.95
CA GLU A 335 -13.47 29.42 14.63
C GLU A 335 -13.95 30.74 13.98
N ASN A 336 -13.17 31.83 14.03
CA ASN A 336 -13.49 33.06 13.30
C ASN A 336 -13.20 32.90 11.80
N ILE A 337 -12.19 32.11 11.46
CA ILE A 337 -11.81 31.81 10.08
C ILE A 337 -12.65 30.67 9.52
N LEU A 338 -12.89 29.61 10.34
CA LEU A 338 -13.61 28.43 9.88
C LEU A 338 -14.24 27.69 11.08
N THR A 339 -15.54 27.45 11.02
CA THR A 339 -16.26 26.56 11.95
C THR A 339 -16.48 25.21 11.34
N ILE A 340 -16.47 24.13 12.12
CA ILE A 340 -16.73 22.76 11.69
C ILE A 340 -17.70 22.09 12.63
N ASP A 341 -18.59 21.24 12.11
CA ASP A 341 -19.52 20.44 12.91
C ASP A 341 -19.03 18.99 13.13
N ASN A 342 -19.84 18.21 13.84
CA ASN A 342 -19.50 16.83 14.20
C ASN A 342 -19.54 15.85 13.02
N GLU A 343 -20.12 16.24 11.90
CA GLU A 343 -20.17 15.44 10.66
C GLU A 343 -19.07 15.81 9.67
N GLY A 344 -18.20 16.80 10.02
CA GLY A 344 -17.10 17.24 9.17
C GLY A 344 -17.51 18.32 8.15
N TYR A 345 -18.74 18.84 8.22
CA TYR A 345 -19.13 19.99 7.42
C TYR A 345 -18.57 21.28 8.02
N PHE A 346 -17.87 22.04 7.22
CA PHE A 346 -17.28 23.28 7.67
C PHE A 346 -17.82 24.48 6.90
N LYS A 347 -17.79 25.64 7.54
CA LYS A 347 -18.18 26.92 6.98
C LYS A 347 -17.08 27.95 7.20
N ALA A 348 -16.64 28.54 6.11
CA ALA A 348 -15.66 29.64 6.13
C ALA A 348 -16.31 30.93 6.66
N GLY A 349 -15.56 31.65 7.47
CA GLY A 349 -15.88 32.99 7.98
C GLY A 349 -15.93 34.05 6.88
N ALA A 350 -16.09 35.31 7.28
CA ALA A 350 -16.15 36.41 6.34
C ALA A 350 -14.76 36.91 5.91
N GLU A 351 -13.76 36.70 6.74
CA GLU A 351 -12.39 37.19 6.54
C GLU A 351 -11.52 36.09 5.93
N ALA A 352 -10.55 36.53 5.11
CA ALA A 352 -9.53 35.64 4.59
C ALA A 352 -8.55 35.25 5.71
N GLY A 353 -8.10 34.00 5.68
CA GLY A 353 -7.18 33.48 6.69
C GLY A 353 -6.87 32.02 6.45
N GLU A 354 -6.21 31.39 7.41
CA GLU A 354 -5.99 29.94 7.42
C GLU A 354 -6.43 29.36 8.76
N ALA A 355 -7.01 28.17 8.71
CA ALA A 355 -7.32 27.39 9.89
C ALA A 355 -6.88 25.94 9.66
N THR A 356 -6.46 25.27 10.72
CA THR A 356 -6.19 23.84 10.71
C THR A 356 -7.41 23.13 11.28
N VAL A 357 -8.00 22.25 10.48
CA VAL A 357 -9.02 21.32 10.93
C VAL A 357 -8.34 20.07 11.43
N THR A 358 -8.72 19.62 12.61
CA THR A 358 -8.26 18.36 13.22
C THR A 358 -9.45 17.42 13.36
N ALA A 359 -9.33 16.22 12.82
CA ALA A 359 -10.20 15.09 13.14
C ALA A 359 -9.48 14.17 14.11
N SER A 360 -10.17 13.70 15.15
CA SER A 360 -9.57 12.79 16.13
C SER A 360 -10.59 11.80 16.67
N PHE A 361 -10.09 10.65 17.14
CA PHE A 361 -10.88 9.69 17.92
C PHE A 361 -10.01 9.06 19.01
N ASP A 362 -10.66 8.61 20.07
CA ASP A 362 -9.99 7.94 21.19
C ASP A 362 -10.17 6.43 21.07
N PHE A 363 -9.04 5.71 21.10
CA PHE A 363 -9.01 4.26 21.06
C PHE A 363 -7.96 3.73 22.03
N GLY A 364 -8.34 2.78 22.90
CA GLY A 364 -7.40 2.13 23.82
C GLY A 364 -6.67 3.07 24.77
N GLY A 365 -7.29 4.21 25.12
CA GLY A 365 -6.67 5.23 25.98
C GLY A 365 -5.65 6.14 25.26
N LYS A 366 -5.56 6.06 23.93
CA LYS A 366 -4.78 6.95 23.08
C LYS A 366 -5.70 7.73 22.16
N THR A 367 -5.31 8.96 21.81
CA THR A 367 -5.98 9.79 20.79
C THR A 367 -5.22 9.70 19.49
N TYR A 368 -5.91 9.33 18.42
CA TYR A 368 -5.43 9.31 17.05
C TYR A 368 -6.00 10.51 16.33
N SER A 369 -5.20 11.23 15.56
CA SER A 369 -5.63 12.45 14.88
C SER A 369 -4.98 12.65 13.53
N ASP A 370 -5.69 13.35 12.66
CA ASP A 370 -5.18 13.84 11.38
C ASP A 370 -5.64 15.27 11.14
N THR A 371 -4.93 15.98 10.27
CA THR A 371 -5.14 17.42 10.07
C THR A 371 -5.24 17.80 8.61
N CYS A 372 -6.11 18.79 8.33
CA CYS A 372 -6.21 19.46 7.04
C CYS A 372 -6.00 20.98 7.21
N LYS A 373 -5.16 21.58 6.40
CA LYS A 373 -5.04 23.05 6.33
C LYS A 373 -6.07 23.60 5.37
N VAL A 374 -6.96 24.44 5.87
CA VAL A 374 -7.98 25.12 5.07
C VAL A 374 -7.64 26.60 4.93
N TYR A 375 -7.52 27.04 3.68
CA TYR A 375 -7.24 28.42 3.33
C TYR A 375 -8.55 29.10 2.90
N VAL A 376 -8.99 30.09 3.66
CA VAL A 376 -10.12 30.93 3.28
C VAL A 376 -9.57 32.08 2.43
N ARG A 377 -9.86 32.04 1.11
CA ARG A 377 -9.30 32.99 0.16
C ARG A 377 -10.36 33.45 -0.83
N LYS A 378 -10.45 34.76 -1.04
CA LYS A 378 -11.23 35.34 -2.13
C LYS A 378 -10.42 35.25 -3.42
N SER A 379 -10.94 34.50 -4.36
CA SER A 379 -10.27 34.25 -5.63
C SER A 379 -10.20 35.51 -6.52
N VAL A 380 -9.22 35.57 -7.40
CA VAL A 380 -9.17 36.51 -8.50
C VAL A 380 -10.26 36.13 -9.53
N GLU A 381 -10.98 37.09 -10.03
CA GLU A 381 -12.00 36.91 -11.08
C GLU A 381 -11.54 37.49 -12.41
N SER A 382 -10.67 38.48 -12.40
CA SER A 382 -10.02 39.04 -13.58
C SER A 382 -8.85 39.91 -13.23
N ILE A 383 -7.94 40.14 -14.19
CA ILE A 383 -6.87 41.13 -14.11
C ILE A 383 -6.90 42.03 -15.35
N LYS A 384 -6.44 43.26 -15.21
CA LYS A 384 -6.39 44.24 -16.30
C LYS A 384 -5.14 45.11 -16.17
N VAL A 385 -4.29 45.10 -17.20
CA VAL A 385 -3.15 46.01 -17.30
C VAL A 385 -3.65 47.46 -17.56
N SER A 386 -2.88 48.45 -17.05
CA SER A 386 -3.19 49.86 -17.19
C SER A 386 -3.36 50.29 -18.65
N ASP A 387 -2.51 49.81 -19.54
CA ASP A 387 -2.43 50.19 -20.93
C ASP A 387 -2.44 48.96 -21.82
N LYS A 388 -3.24 49.03 -22.90
CA LYS A 388 -3.28 47.97 -23.89
C LYS A 388 -2.22 48.12 -24.99
N LYS A 389 -1.68 49.33 -25.11
CA LYS A 389 -0.63 49.65 -26.08
C LYS A 389 0.30 50.69 -25.50
N LEU A 390 1.61 50.48 -25.66
CA LEU A 390 2.68 51.42 -25.37
C LEU A 390 3.46 51.72 -26.64
N SER A 391 3.94 52.97 -26.78
CA SER A 391 4.86 53.34 -27.86
C SER A 391 6.05 54.00 -27.23
N MET A 392 7.24 53.42 -27.37
CA MET A 392 8.45 53.79 -26.68
C MET A 392 9.60 53.91 -27.66
N ASN A 393 10.59 54.75 -27.34
CA ASN A 393 11.85 54.75 -28.08
C ASN A 393 12.85 53.79 -27.40
N VAL A 394 13.82 53.28 -28.17
CA VAL A 394 14.88 52.44 -27.61
C VAL A 394 15.56 53.11 -26.40
N GLY A 395 15.68 52.36 -25.28
CA GLY A 395 16.24 52.82 -24.03
C GLY A 395 15.26 53.49 -23.07
N GLU A 396 14.02 53.74 -23.47
CA GLU A 396 12.97 54.29 -22.58
C GLU A 396 12.42 53.19 -21.65
N THR A 397 11.92 53.60 -20.49
CA THR A 397 11.21 52.74 -19.53
C THR A 397 9.84 53.31 -19.23
N GLU A 398 8.85 52.42 -19.13
CA GLU A 398 7.47 52.74 -18.73
C GLU A 398 6.96 51.67 -17.74
N THR A 399 6.15 52.06 -16.78
CA THR A 399 5.62 51.18 -15.76
C THR A 399 4.17 50.81 -16.06
N LEU A 400 3.93 49.55 -16.31
CA LEU A 400 2.58 48.99 -16.37
C LEU A 400 2.09 48.64 -14.96
N SER A 401 0.86 49.02 -14.66
CA SER A 401 0.20 48.54 -13.43
C SER A 401 -0.93 47.55 -13.79
N VAL A 402 -1.32 46.74 -12.80
CA VAL A 402 -2.43 45.79 -12.95
C VAL A 402 -3.51 46.07 -11.94
N ALA A 403 -4.74 46.14 -12.42
CA ALA A 403 -5.91 46.10 -11.58
C ALA A 403 -6.41 44.66 -11.45
N VAL A 404 -6.44 44.17 -10.24
CA VAL A 404 -7.01 42.86 -9.90
C VAL A 404 -8.46 43.02 -9.45
N SER A 405 -9.34 42.19 -9.93
CA SER A 405 -10.75 42.17 -9.56
C SER A 405 -11.13 40.80 -8.98
N PRO A 406 -11.90 40.77 -7.90
CA PRO A 406 -12.38 41.88 -7.11
C PRO A 406 -11.23 42.52 -6.29
N LYS A 407 -11.40 43.80 -5.89
CA LYS A 407 -10.37 44.54 -5.13
C LYS A 407 -10.01 43.91 -3.79
N ASN A 408 -10.85 43.04 -3.25
CA ASN A 408 -10.63 42.27 -2.02
C ASN A 408 -10.19 40.83 -2.33
N ALA A 409 -9.73 40.53 -3.53
CA ALA A 409 -9.05 39.26 -3.79
C ALA A 409 -7.87 39.08 -2.82
N THR A 410 -7.72 37.89 -2.26
CA THR A 410 -6.73 37.60 -1.21
C THR A 410 -5.30 37.73 -1.73
N VAL A 411 -5.09 37.32 -2.97
CA VAL A 411 -3.82 37.43 -3.68
C VAL A 411 -3.99 38.43 -4.80
N GLN A 412 -3.24 39.53 -4.74
CA GLN A 412 -3.30 40.62 -5.73
C GLN A 412 -2.00 40.75 -6.51
N THR A 413 -1.05 39.89 -6.25
CA THR A 413 0.21 39.81 -6.98
C THR A 413 0.02 39.18 -8.35
N VAL A 414 0.85 39.61 -9.28
CA VAL A 414 0.91 39.06 -10.65
C VAL A 414 2.35 38.79 -11.02
N LYS A 415 2.54 37.89 -11.97
CA LYS A 415 3.83 37.63 -12.61
C LYS A 415 3.85 38.31 -13.96
N TRP A 416 4.96 38.97 -14.29
CA TRP A 416 5.14 39.66 -15.54
C TRP A 416 6.00 38.89 -16.52
N PHE A 417 5.65 38.94 -17.82
CA PHE A 417 6.35 38.25 -18.89
C PHE A 417 6.36 39.08 -20.16
N THR A 418 7.35 38.86 -21.00
CA THR A 418 7.42 39.36 -22.38
C THR A 418 7.54 38.20 -23.35
N GLU A 419 7.03 38.33 -24.56
CA GLU A 419 7.17 37.33 -25.62
C GLU A 419 8.58 37.33 -26.23
N ASP A 420 9.29 38.50 -26.19
CA ASP A 420 10.64 38.62 -26.74
C ASP A 420 11.44 39.67 -25.97
N GLU A 421 12.37 39.24 -25.15
CA GLU A 421 13.26 40.09 -24.33
C GLU A 421 14.26 40.90 -25.18
N SER A 422 14.49 40.50 -26.43
CA SER A 422 15.34 41.27 -27.34
C SER A 422 14.71 42.57 -27.85
N ILE A 423 13.35 42.68 -27.80
CA ILE A 423 12.60 43.86 -28.17
C ILE A 423 12.23 44.70 -26.94
N ALA A 424 11.70 44.07 -25.90
CA ALA A 424 11.42 44.75 -24.62
C ALA A 424 11.49 43.73 -23.46
N THR A 425 12.06 44.13 -22.32
CA THR A 425 12.05 43.39 -21.06
C THR A 425 10.99 43.94 -20.10
N VAL A 426 10.58 43.15 -19.13
CA VAL A 426 9.70 43.59 -18.03
C VAL A 426 10.21 43.00 -16.73
N ASP A 427 10.26 43.78 -15.67
CA ASP A 427 10.64 43.33 -14.34
C ASP A 427 9.42 42.90 -13.49
N GLU A 428 9.68 42.42 -12.28
CA GLU A 428 8.65 41.99 -11.33
C GLU A 428 7.68 43.11 -10.89
N ASN A 429 8.08 44.36 -11.03
CA ASN A 429 7.28 45.55 -10.70
C ASN A 429 6.48 46.07 -11.90
N GLY A 430 6.58 45.44 -13.04
CA GLY A 430 5.91 45.84 -14.28
C GLY A 430 6.62 46.96 -15.03
N VAL A 431 7.91 47.23 -14.71
CA VAL A 431 8.70 48.19 -15.46
C VAL A 431 9.15 47.59 -16.79
N VAL A 432 8.60 48.12 -17.87
CA VAL A 432 8.95 47.71 -19.24
C VAL A 432 10.13 48.57 -19.70
N THR A 433 11.18 47.92 -20.23
CA THR A 433 12.34 48.59 -20.82
C THR A 433 12.42 48.25 -22.32
N ALA A 434 12.44 49.27 -23.15
CA ALA A 434 12.57 49.14 -24.62
C ALA A 434 14.02 48.82 -24.97
N VAL A 435 14.29 47.64 -25.59
CA VAL A 435 15.63 47.16 -25.91
C VAL A 435 16.02 47.41 -27.35
N SER A 436 15.16 47.05 -28.30
CA SER A 436 15.41 47.24 -29.74
C SER A 436 14.10 47.52 -30.49
N GLN A 437 14.21 48.07 -31.71
CA GLN A 437 13.07 48.36 -32.55
C GLN A 437 12.26 47.11 -32.89
N GLY A 438 10.93 47.17 -32.70
CA GLY A 438 10.02 46.05 -32.95
C GLY A 438 8.69 46.19 -32.22
N THR A 439 7.85 45.18 -32.37
CA THR A 439 6.59 45.08 -31.63
C THR A 439 6.55 43.76 -30.86
N VAL A 440 6.26 43.82 -29.55
CA VAL A 440 6.22 42.67 -28.67
C VAL A 440 5.03 42.76 -27.70
N LYS A 441 4.55 41.66 -27.19
CA LYS A 441 3.53 41.67 -26.13
C LYS A 441 4.19 41.44 -24.78
N VAL A 442 3.87 42.34 -23.86
CA VAL A 442 4.12 42.16 -22.42
C VAL A 442 2.80 41.82 -21.76
N TYR A 443 2.81 40.88 -20.84
CA TYR A 443 1.59 40.46 -20.16
C TYR A 443 1.83 40.17 -18.67
N ALA A 444 0.75 40.41 -17.93
CA ALA A 444 0.62 39.96 -16.56
C ALA A 444 -0.19 38.66 -16.48
N LEU A 445 0.18 37.79 -15.58
CA LEU A 445 -0.49 36.55 -15.24
C LEU A 445 -0.86 36.58 -13.77
N SER A 446 -2.10 36.25 -13.38
CA SER A 446 -2.46 36.08 -11.97
C SER A 446 -1.63 35.01 -11.31
N ASP A 447 -1.46 35.04 -9.99
CA ASP A 447 -0.62 34.10 -9.27
C ASP A 447 -1.10 32.63 -9.40
N ASP A 448 -2.42 32.46 -9.56
CA ASP A 448 -3.07 31.17 -9.85
C ASP A 448 -3.01 30.76 -11.34
N GLU A 449 -2.41 31.61 -12.20
CA GLU A 449 -2.21 31.41 -13.64
C GLU A 449 -3.49 31.29 -14.50
N PHE A 450 -4.68 31.55 -13.94
CA PHE A 450 -5.94 31.47 -14.68
C PHE A 450 -6.25 32.73 -15.51
N TYR A 451 -5.76 33.90 -15.08
CA TYR A 451 -6.10 35.16 -15.74
C TYR A 451 -4.86 35.83 -16.30
N LYS A 452 -4.97 36.23 -17.60
CA LYS A 452 -3.91 36.89 -18.35
C LYS A 452 -4.42 38.25 -18.88
N SER A 453 -3.59 39.30 -18.78
CA SER A 453 -3.84 40.59 -19.39
C SER A 453 -2.61 41.08 -20.14
N THR A 454 -2.78 41.65 -21.34
CA THR A 454 -1.70 41.89 -22.30
C THR A 454 -1.65 43.35 -22.71
N CYS A 455 -0.42 43.89 -22.83
CA CYS A 455 -0.10 45.17 -23.45
C CYS A 455 0.77 44.93 -24.70
N GLU A 456 0.44 45.52 -25.82
CA GLU A 456 1.27 45.57 -27.03
C GLU A 456 2.25 46.73 -26.93
N VAL A 457 3.53 46.45 -26.95
CA VAL A 457 4.65 47.40 -26.86
C VAL A 457 5.26 47.60 -28.25
N ASN A 458 5.23 48.81 -28.78
CA ASN A 458 5.83 49.20 -30.05
C ASN A 458 7.05 50.05 -29.79
N VAL A 459 8.24 49.51 -30.02
CA VAL A 459 9.52 50.21 -29.88
C VAL A 459 9.96 50.78 -31.20
N LYS A 460 10.20 52.08 -31.24
CA LYS A 460 10.58 52.85 -32.44
C LYS A 460 12.07 53.12 -32.48
#